data_bcab5bd035b7f7e4adcddd992df7a438
#
_entry.id   bcab5bd035b7f7e4adcddd992df7a438
#
_cell.length_a   1.000
_cell.length_b   1.000
_cell.length_c   1.000
_cell.angle_alpha   90.00
_cell.angle_beta   90.00
_cell.angle_gamma   90.00
#
_symmetry.space_group_name_H-M   'P 1'
#
loop_
_entity.id
_entity.type
_entity.pdbx_description
1 polymer ?
#
loop_
_entity_poly.entity_id
_entity_poly.type
_entity_poly.pdbx_seq_one_letter_code
_entity_poly.pdbx_strand_id
1 'polypeptide(L)'
;MTQSRILPGWAPDRTIACITAAALALLQPGIDPVFLTLLTAATGLDPSDHGWIVGATQGGMAIGAILVWRGGAHLPAGAPAFAALIALAASLITPALDELATLIVARGLFGVGMGVAYTHAMSAAASQRPTGAYAAVFLVQLLLSTLVALVLPAIGDSAGPAAALRLLALAPIGVLLLSLMMPAADPAQSQTSDADERAPTPPRAWALAVALFCFIAATMMIWSFSGALALAAGIDDSVIGEAVAIGSVIGALTAIALMREQSIVPLPMTGLLCAFCLLAPLALTRPGAPTLFILAIGLLNIGSTATIIRFSGLATAAGGGSPLFRRFVACVHSLGMIAGPVAGSLLSDALGQQGLVDGALVALTGGCFALLVAAAPDRLRLPRIEGVHEIIA
;
A
#
# COMPACT_ATOMS: atom_id res chain seq x y z
N MET A 1 -6.72 -21.33 37.12
CA MET A 1 -5.37 -20.87 36.81
C MET A 1 -5.07 -21.26 35.36
N THR A 2 -5.41 -20.41 34.41
CA THR A 2 -5.17 -20.57 32.97
C THR A 2 -3.76 -20.07 32.68
N GLN A 3 -2.81 -21.00 32.55
CA GLN A 3 -1.49 -20.67 32.04
C GLN A 3 -1.64 -20.17 30.60
N SER A 4 -1.42 -18.86 30.39
CA SER A 4 -1.20 -18.28 29.08
C SER A 4 0.02 -18.94 28.47
N ARG A 5 -0.18 -19.88 27.54
CA ARG A 5 0.90 -20.38 26.68
C ARG A 5 1.40 -19.22 25.84
N ILE A 6 2.41 -18.52 26.34
CA ILE A 6 3.25 -17.64 25.51
C ILE A 6 3.95 -18.57 24.55
N LEU A 7 3.58 -18.50 23.28
CA LEU A 7 4.28 -19.24 22.22
C LEU A 7 5.76 -18.84 22.25
N PRO A 8 6.70 -19.78 22.40
CA PRO A 8 8.12 -19.46 22.44
C PRO A 8 8.54 -18.97 21.05
N GLY A 9 8.94 -17.71 20.95
CA GLY A 9 9.59 -17.18 19.76
C GLY A 9 9.21 -15.77 19.31
N TRP A 10 8.18 -15.15 19.87
CA TRP A 10 7.83 -13.75 19.55
C TRP A 10 8.49 -12.78 20.53
N ALA A 11 9.74 -12.40 20.23
CA ALA A 11 10.36 -11.26 20.90
C ALA A 11 9.74 -9.97 20.33
N PRO A 12 9.41 -8.95 21.16
CA PRO A 12 8.92 -7.64 20.71
C PRO A 12 9.78 -7.02 19.60
N ASP A 13 11.09 -7.27 19.64
CA ASP A 13 12.06 -6.80 18.65
C ASP A 13 11.79 -7.29 17.23
N ARG A 14 11.31 -8.52 17.07
CA ARG A 14 11.00 -9.10 15.76
C ARG A 14 9.74 -8.45 15.12
N THR A 15 8.74 -8.16 15.94
CA THR A 15 7.53 -7.47 15.48
C THR A 15 7.86 -6.05 15.03
N ILE A 16 8.68 -5.34 15.80
CA ILE A 16 9.15 -3.99 15.47
C ILE A 16 9.97 -4.03 14.17
N ALA A 17 10.86 -5.00 14.01
CA ALA A 17 11.63 -5.17 12.78
C ALA A 17 10.73 -5.39 11.56
N CYS A 18 9.69 -6.23 11.66
CA CYS A 18 8.72 -6.45 10.58
C CYS A 18 7.92 -5.19 10.26
N ILE A 19 7.42 -4.47 11.27
CA ILE A 19 6.67 -3.22 11.08
C ILE A 19 7.55 -2.17 10.39
N THR A 20 8.77 -1.97 10.88
CA THR A 20 9.68 -0.97 10.32
C THR A 20 10.12 -1.34 8.90
N ALA A 21 10.41 -2.60 8.64
CA ALA A 21 10.76 -3.05 7.29
C ALA A 21 9.60 -2.90 6.30
N ALA A 22 8.37 -3.22 6.72
CA ALA A 22 7.18 -3.01 5.89
C ALA A 22 6.95 -1.51 5.61
N ALA A 23 7.14 -0.64 6.61
CA ALA A 23 7.02 0.80 6.45
C ALA A 23 8.07 1.38 5.49
N LEU A 24 9.34 0.96 5.61
CA LEU A 24 10.42 1.35 4.70
C LEU A 24 10.14 0.85 3.26
N ALA A 25 9.60 -0.36 3.13
CA ALA A 25 9.27 -0.91 1.82
C ALA A 25 8.11 -0.17 1.13
N LEU A 26 7.20 0.44 1.91
CA LEU A 26 6.09 1.27 1.41
C LEU A 26 6.43 2.77 1.35
N LEU A 27 7.68 3.18 1.63
CA LEU A 27 8.03 4.60 1.67
C LEU A 27 7.85 5.28 0.31
N GLN A 28 8.28 4.63 -0.77
CA GLN A 28 8.30 5.22 -2.11
C GLN A 28 6.93 5.76 -2.58
N PRO A 29 5.81 5.03 -2.51
CA PRO A 29 4.51 5.58 -2.92
C PRO A 29 4.08 6.84 -2.17
N GLY A 30 4.51 6.97 -0.91
CA GLY A 30 4.21 8.13 -0.09
C GLY A 30 5.01 9.40 -0.44
N ILE A 31 6.10 9.25 -1.19
CA ILE A 31 7.01 10.33 -1.57
C ILE A 31 7.15 10.50 -3.09
N ASP A 32 6.36 9.77 -3.89
CA ASP A 32 6.45 9.79 -5.35
C ASP A 32 6.49 11.21 -5.95
N PRO A 33 5.69 12.21 -5.50
CA PRO A 33 5.78 13.55 -6.06
C PRO A 33 7.17 14.18 -5.89
N VAL A 34 7.76 14.09 -4.70
CA VAL A 34 9.10 14.63 -4.41
C VAL A 34 10.19 13.86 -5.15
N PHE A 35 10.06 12.54 -5.18
CA PHE A 35 11.00 11.67 -5.90
C PHE A 35 11.04 12.01 -7.40
N LEU A 36 9.87 12.16 -8.04
CA LEU A 36 9.78 12.42 -9.47
C LEU A 36 10.34 13.79 -9.85
N THR A 37 10.08 14.82 -9.04
CA THR A 37 10.67 16.16 -9.23
C THR A 37 12.21 16.09 -9.20
N LEU A 38 12.77 15.41 -8.20
CA LEU A 38 14.22 15.24 -8.10
C LEU A 38 14.77 14.35 -9.24
N LEU A 39 14.04 13.35 -9.68
CA LEU A 39 14.44 12.48 -10.80
C LEU A 39 14.51 13.30 -12.08
N THR A 40 13.48 14.08 -12.38
CA THR A 40 13.47 15.00 -13.53
C THR A 40 14.67 15.97 -13.49
N ALA A 41 14.92 16.55 -12.33
CA ALA A 41 16.05 17.47 -12.15
C ALA A 41 17.42 16.77 -12.29
N ALA A 42 17.53 15.50 -11.95
CA ALA A 42 18.78 14.73 -12.03
C ALA A 42 19.06 14.15 -13.42
N THR A 43 18.03 13.72 -14.15
CA THR A 43 18.16 12.91 -15.38
C THR A 43 17.64 13.61 -16.63
N GLY A 44 16.91 14.72 -16.49
CA GLY A 44 16.23 15.40 -17.59
C GLY A 44 15.00 14.67 -18.11
N LEU A 45 14.45 13.71 -17.32
CA LEU A 45 13.24 12.96 -17.67
C LEU A 45 12.06 13.91 -17.94
N ASP A 46 11.32 13.67 -19.02
CA ASP A 46 10.12 14.43 -19.30
C ASP A 46 9.03 14.14 -18.25
N PRO A 47 8.36 15.15 -17.69
CA PRO A 47 7.25 14.96 -16.76
C PRO A 47 6.12 14.08 -17.30
N SER A 48 5.91 14.00 -18.61
CA SER A 48 4.94 13.10 -19.23
C SER A 48 5.27 11.61 -19.01
N ASP A 49 6.54 11.28 -18.74
CA ASP A 49 7.01 9.92 -18.50
C ASP A 49 6.91 9.49 -17.02
N HIS A 50 6.55 10.39 -16.11
CA HIS A 50 6.42 10.10 -14.68
C HIS A 50 5.50 8.90 -14.39
N GLY A 51 4.40 8.80 -15.16
CA GLY A 51 3.45 7.70 -15.04
C GLY A 51 4.08 6.33 -15.29
N TRP A 52 5.01 6.23 -16.26
CA TRP A 52 5.73 4.98 -16.53
C TRP A 52 6.66 4.59 -15.39
N ILE A 53 7.32 5.56 -14.76
CA ILE A 53 8.23 5.33 -13.63
C ILE A 53 7.47 4.85 -12.40
N VAL A 54 6.35 5.52 -12.06
CA VAL A 54 5.47 5.08 -10.97
C VAL A 54 4.87 3.71 -11.29
N GLY A 55 4.36 3.52 -12.51
CA GLY A 55 3.79 2.26 -12.97
C GLY A 55 4.78 1.10 -12.88
N ALA A 56 6.05 1.31 -13.29
CA ALA A 56 7.11 0.31 -13.18
C ALA A 56 7.41 -0.05 -11.72
N THR A 57 7.50 0.96 -10.84
CA THR A 57 7.75 0.76 -9.41
C THR A 57 6.61 -0.03 -8.76
N GLN A 58 5.38 0.41 -8.96
CA GLN A 58 4.19 -0.22 -8.37
C GLN A 58 3.92 -1.60 -8.98
N GLY A 59 4.16 -1.75 -10.30
CA GLY A 59 4.09 -3.02 -11.01
C GLY A 59 5.11 -4.04 -10.48
N GLY A 60 6.34 -3.58 -10.27
CA GLY A 60 7.37 -4.38 -9.62
C GLY A 60 6.94 -4.82 -8.21
N MET A 61 6.41 -3.91 -7.40
CA MET A 61 5.91 -4.24 -6.07
C MET A 61 4.79 -5.29 -6.11
N ALA A 62 3.87 -5.20 -7.07
CA ALA A 62 2.83 -6.19 -7.25
C ALA A 62 3.41 -7.56 -7.65
N ILE A 63 4.40 -7.61 -8.55
CA ILE A 63 5.10 -8.85 -8.91
C ILE A 63 5.79 -9.45 -7.69
N GLY A 64 6.54 -8.65 -6.92
CA GLY A 64 7.20 -9.09 -5.70
C GLY A 64 6.21 -9.64 -4.66
N ALA A 65 5.07 -8.98 -4.50
CA ALA A 65 3.99 -9.42 -3.62
C ALA A 65 3.37 -10.75 -4.07
N ILE A 66 3.14 -10.94 -5.37
CA ILE A 66 2.63 -12.21 -5.95
C ILE A 66 3.62 -13.35 -5.69
N LEU A 67 4.92 -13.09 -5.88
CA LEU A 67 5.97 -14.09 -5.61
C LEU A 67 5.93 -14.57 -4.17
N VAL A 68 5.77 -13.66 -3.20
CA VAL A 68 5.64 -14.03 -1.78
C VAL A 68 4.31 -14.70 -1.47
N TRP A 69 3.22 -14.23 -2.06
CA TRP A 69 1.90 -14.85 -1.87
C TRP A 69 1.89 -16.31 -2.33
N ARG A 70 2.37 -16.57 -3.57
CA ARG A 70 2.37 -17.91 -4.17
C ARG A 70 3.50 -18.79 -3.64
N GLY A 71 4.69 -18.21 -3.51
CA GLY A 71 5.93 -18.93 -3.18
C GLY A 71 6.31 -18.89 -1.70
N GLY A 72 5.63 -18.11 -0.86
CA GLY A 72 6.11 -17.77 0.48
C GLY A 72 6.42 -18.94 1.40
N ALA A 73 5.76 -20.10 1.24
CA ALA A 73 6.09 -21.32 1.98
C ALA A 73 7.40 -21.98 1.52
N HIS A 74 7.82 -21.71 0.28
CA HIS A 74 8.99 -22.32 -0.36
C HIS A 74 10.14 -21.34 -0.54
N LEU A 75 9.94 -20.05 -0.23
CA LEU A 75 10.98 -19.05 -0.35
C LEU A 75 12.07 -19.31 0.70
N PRO A 76 13.37 -19.24 0.31
CA PRO A 76 14.45 -19.39 1.26
C PRO A 76 14.42 -18.25 2.28
N ALA A 77 14.91 -18.52 3.51
CA ALA A 77 14.94 -17.54 4.60
C ALA A 77 15.64 -16.22 4.23
N GLY A 78 16.61 -16.27 3.31
CA GLY A 78 17.33 -15.09 2.80
C GLY A 78 16.62 -14.32 1.70
N ALA A 79 15.43 -14.75 1.25
CA ALA A 79 14.74 -14.09 0.13
C ALA A 79 14.47 -12.60 0.36
N PRO A 80 14.00 -12.13 1.54
CA PRO A 80 13.82 -10.71 1.79
C PRO A 80 15.13 -9.92 1.75
N ALA A 81 16.24 -10.48 2.26
CA ALA A 81 17.55 -9.84 2.21
C ALA A 81 18.07 -9.74 0.77
N PHE A 82 17.95 -10.79 -0.01
CA PHE A 82 18.32 -10.77 -1.44
C PHE A 82 17.47 -9.78 -2.24
N ALA A 83 16.17 -9.74 -1.98
CA ALA A 83 15.27 -8.78 -2.59
C ALA A 83 15.63 -7.31 -2.23
N ALA A 84 16.01 -7.06 -0.98
CA ALA A 84 16.48 -5.76 -0.54
C ALA A 84 17.82 -5.35 -1.21
N LEU A 85 18.73 -6.30 -1.47
CA LEU A 85 19.96 -6.04 -2.24
C LEU A 85 19.65 -5.64 -3.68
N ILE A 86 18.69 -6.28 -4.35
CA ILE A 86 18.24 -5.89 -5.69
C ILE A 86 17.69 -4.46 -5.65
N ALA A 87 16.82 -4.16 -4.69
CA ALA A 87 16.24 -2.83 -4.55
C ALA A 87 17.33 -1.77 -4.24
N LEU A 88 18.32 -2.09 -3.42
CA LEU A 88 19.45 -1.22 -3.13
C LEU A 88 20.26 -0.90 -4.39
N ALA A 89 20.65 -1.93 -5.15
CA ALA A 89 21.38 -1.73 -6.39
C ALA A 89 20.59 -0.86 -7.37
N ALA A 90 19.32 -1.15 -7.57
CA ALA A 90 18.42 -0.38 -8.43
C ALA A 90 18.27 1.07 -7.96
N SER A 91 18.16 1.31 -6.65
CA SER A 91 18.06 2.66 -6.08
C SER A 91 19.34 3.48 -6.34
N LEU A 92 20.52 2.87 -6.17
CA LEU A 92 21.80 3.56 -6.34
C LEU A 92 22.11 3.91 -7.79
N ILE A 93 21.70 3.08 -8.76
CA ILE A 93 21.93 3.33 -10.20
C ILE A 93 20.91 4.30 -10.78
N THR A 94 19.69 4.38 -10.25
CA THR A 94 18.59 5.21 -10.79
C THR A 94 19.02 6.64 -11.16
N PRO A 95 19.76 7.41 -10.31
CA PRO A 95 20.14 8.77 -10.65
C PRO A 95 21.22 8.92 -11.76
N ALA A 96 21.77 7.81 -12.23
CA ALA A 96 22.78 7.78 -13.28
C ALA A 96 22.23 7.29 -14.62
N LEU A 97 20.94 7.03 -14.70
CA LEU A 97 20.24 6.56 -15.90
C LEU A 97 19.50 7.75 -16.52
N ASP A 98 19.71 7.97 -17.80
CA ASP A 98 19.11 9.05 -18.61
C ASP A 98 18.09 8.53 -19.63
N GLU A 99 18.07 7.22 -19.90
CA GLU A 99 17.16 6.59 -20.83
C GLU A 99 15.91 6.04 -20.09
N LEU A 100 14.71 6.38 -20.58
CA LEU A 100 13.44 5.96 -19.99
C LEU A 100 13.33 4.43 -19.83
N ALA A 101 13.76 3.65 -20.84
CA ALA A 101 13.67 2.20 -20.80
C ALA A 101 14.51 1.61 -19.66
N THR A 102 15.71 2.10 -19.45
CA THR A 102 16.61 1.67 -18.37
C THR A 102 16.10 2.11 -17.00
N LEU A 103 15.50 3.31 -16.89
CA LEU A 103 14.83 3.77 -15.71
C LEU A 103 13.63 2.88 -15.35
N ILE A 104 12.79 2.52 -16.33
CA ILE A 104 11.65 1.60 -16.13
C ILE A 104 12.13 0.26 -15.57
N VAL A 105 13.19 -0.32 -16.13
CA VAL A 105 13.75 -1.60 -15.66
C VAL A 105 14.30 -1.46 -14.24
N ALA A 106 15.09 -0.43 -13.96
CA ALA A 106 15.65 -0.21 -12.63
C ALA A 106 14.55 0.00 -11.59
N ARG A 107 13.52 0.81 -11.91
CA ARG A 107 12.38 1.05 -11.01
C ARG A 107 11.50 -0.18 -10.81
N GLY A 108 11.32 -0.98 -11.86
CA GLY A 108 10.65 -2.27 -11.77
C GLY A 108 11.38 -3.24 -10.84
N LEU A 109 12.72 -3.37 -10.97
CA LEU A 109 13.54 -4.20 -10.09
C LEU A 109 13.52 -3.69 -8.63
N PHE A 110 13.61 -2.37 -8.42
CA PHE A 110 13.42 -1.77 -7.11
C PHE A 110 12.06 -2.19 -6.51
N GLY A 111 10.99 -2.05 -7.31
CA GLY A 111 9.64 -2.43 -6.91
C GLY A 111 9.55 -3.90 -6.54
N VAL A 112 10.07 -4.83 -7.35
CA VAL A 112 10.07 -6.27 -7.04
C VAL A 112 10.74 -6.54 -5.70
N GLY A 113 11.90 -5.96 -5.45
CA GLY A 113 12.62 -6.12 -4.20
C GLY A 113 11.82 -5.62 -2.99
N MET A 114 11.24 -4.41 -3.08
CA MET A 114 10.47 -3.82 -2.00
C MET A 114 9.12 -4.53 -1.81
N GLY A 115 8.49 -5.02 -2.89
CA GLY A 115 7.25 -5.80 -2.82
C GLY A 115 7.43 -7.16 -2.12
N VAL A 116 8.55 -7.86 -2.37
CA VAL A 116 8.92 -9.07 -1.63
C VAL A 116 9.09 -8.74 -0.14
N ALA A 117 9.87 -7.70 0.18
CA ALA A 117 10.14 -7.29 1.55
C ALA A 117 8.85 -6.90 2.28
N TYR A 118 8.01 -6.05 1.67
CA TYR A 118 6.73 -5.61 2.22
C TYR A 118 5.81 -6.78 2.55
N THR A 119 5.57 -7.64 1.55
CA THR A 119 4.58 -8.72 1.70
C THR A 119 5.02 -9.73 2.75
N HIS A 120 6.32 -10.05 2.81
CA HIS A 120 6.89 -10.93 3.83
C HIS A 120 6.75 -10.31 5.22
N ALA A 121 7.23 -9.08 5.41
CA ALA A 121 7.24 -8.39 6.70
C ALA A 121 5.81 -8.11 7.19
N MET A 122 4.91 -7.64 6.30
CA MET A 122 3.53 -7.34 6.65
C MET A 122 2.75 -8.59 7.05
N SER A 123 2.93 -9.69 6.31
CA SER A 123 2.30 -10.98 6.66
C SER A 123 2.74 -11.48 8.04
N ALA A 124 4.01 -11.30 8.39
CA ALA A 124 4.53 -11.65 9.72
C ALA A 124 3.96 -10.73 10.80
N ALA A 125 4.01 -9.40 10.59
CA ALA A 125 3.51 -8.41 11.54
C ALA A 125 2.00 -8.57 11.83
N ALA A 126 1.20 -8.85 10.80
CA ALA A 126 -0.25 -8.98 10.89
C ALA A 126 -0.74 -10.32 11.49
N SER A 127 0.14 -11.17 11.98
CA SER A 127 -0.23 -12.52 12.44
C SER A 127 -1.09 -12.55 13.71
N GLN A 128 -0.86 -11.62 14.65
CA GLN A 128 -1.56 -11.59 15.95
C GLN A 128 -2.60 -10.47 16.05
N ARG A 129 -2.24 -9.27 15.60
CA ARG A 129 -3.07 -8.06 15.66
C ARG A 129 -3.11 -7.39 14.29
N PRO A 130 -3.90 -7.90 13.35
CA PRO A 130 -3.86 -7.42 11.97
C PRO A 130 -4.10 -5.91 11.85
N THR A 131 -5.17 -5.38 12.42
CA THR A 131 -5.50 -3.95 12.34
C THR A 131 -4.41 -3.09 12.99
N GLY A 132 -3.93 -3.49 14.17
CA GLY A 132 -2.84 -2.79 14.87
C GLY A 132 -1.53 -2.79 14.08
N ALA A 133 -1.19 -3.90 13.43
CA ALA A 133 0.02 -4.01 12.60
C ALA A 133 -0.07 -3.10 11.37
N TYR A 134 -1.17 -3.10 10.64
CA TYR A 134 -1.38 -2.17 9.53
C TYR A 134 -1.31 -0.71 10.00
N ALA A 135 -1.95 -0.38 11.13
CA ALA A 135 -1.90 0.97 11.69
C ALA A 135 -0.47 1.40 12.06
N ALA A 136 0.32 0.52 12.68
CA ALA A 136 1.71 0.80 13.03
C ALA A 136 2.59 0.98 11.79
N VAL A 137 2.46 0.13 10.77
CA VAL A 137 3.19 0.24 9.49
C VAL A 137 2.87 1.57 8.83
N PHE A 138 1.59 1.93 8.70
CA PHE A 138 1.19 3.18 8.06
C PHE A 138 1.59 4.41 8.87
N LEU A 139 1.52 4.36 10.20
CA LEU A 139 2.03 5.43 11.06
C LEU A 139 3.51 5.70 10.79
N VAL A 140 4.35 4.66 10.85
CA VAL A 140 5.79 4.79 10.61
C VAL A 140 6.07 5.27 9.19
N GLN A 141 5.40 4.70 8.19
CA GLN A 141 5.56 5.09 6.78
C GLN A 141 5.19 6.55 6.55
N LEU A 142 4.07 7.05 7.08
CA LEU A 142 3.63 8.43 6.91
C LEU A 142 4.56 9.43 7.61
N LEU A 143 5.07 9.08 8.80
CA LEU A 143 6.07 9.91 9.48
C LEU A 143 7.39 9.97 8.70
N LEU A 144 7.84 8.83 8.15
CA LEU A 144 9.02 8.79 7.28
C LEU A 144 8.79 9.58 5.99
N SER A 145 7.61 9.45 5.37
CA SER A 145 7.25 10.22 4.17
C SER A 145 7.27 11.72 4.43
N THR A 146 6.72 12.17 5.57
CA THR A 146 6.79 13.57 5.99
C THR A 146 8.24 14.05 6.12
N LEU A 147 9.07 13.28 6.84
CA LEU A 147 10.48 13.60 7.02
C LEU A 147 11.21 13.71 5.68
N VAL A 148 11.03 12.71 4.81
CA VAL A 148 11.67 12.68 3.48
C VAL A 148 11.19 13.82 2.60
N ALA A 149 9.89 14.12 2.60
CA ALA A 149 9.31 15.21 1.81
C ALA A 149 9.86 16.60 2.22
N LEU A 150 10.19 16.77 3.50
CA LEU A 150 10.80 18.03 4.00
C LEU A 150 12.30 18.10 3.78
N VAL A 151 13.01 16.99 3.95
CA VAL A 151 14.49 16.98 3.98
C VAL A 151 15.08 16.80 2.58
N LEU A 152 14.46 15.98 1.74
CA LEU A 152 15.05 15.60 0.45
C LEU A 152 15.21 16.77 -0.54
N PRO A 153 14.24 17.70 -0.68
CA PRO A 153 14.43 18.89 -1.51
C PRO A 153 15.58 19.77 -1.05
N ALA A 154 15.70 20.02 0.28
CA ALA A 154 16.79 20.82 0.84
C ALA A 154 18.18 20.21 0.56
N ILE A 155 18.28 18.89 0.54
CA ILE A 155 19.50 18.20 0.14
C ILE A 155 19.70 18.30 -1.38
N GLY A 156 18.64 18.22 -2.17
CA GLY A 156 18.67 18.44 -3.61
C GLY A 156 19.23 19.81 -3.97
N ASP A 157 18.80 20.85 -3.26
CA ASP A 157 19.28 22.23 -3.45
C ASP A 157 20.75 22.41 -3.05
N SER A 158 21.20 21.75 -1.97
CA SER A 158 22.55 21.94 -1.41
C SER A 158 23.60 21.03 -2.01
N ALA A 159 23.28 19.77 -2.29
CA ALA A 159 24.21 18.73 -2.74
C ALA A 159 23.90 18.17 -4.14
N GLY A 160 22.82 18.67 -4.74
CA GLY A 160 22.32 18.25 -6.05
C GLY A 160 21.29 17.13 -6.02
N PRO A 161 20.40 17.08 -7.03
CA PRO A 161 19.28 16.13 -7.09
C PRO A 161 19.73 14.67 -7.06
N ALA A 162 20.82 14.33 -7.76
CA ALA A 162 21.35 12.97 -7.77
C ALA A 162 21.84 12.50 -6.39
N ALA A 163 22.41 13.40 -5.57
CA ALA A 163 22.82 13.09 -4.20
C ALA A 163 21.59 12.82 -3.31
N ALA A 164 20.56 13.68 -3.43
CA ALA A 164 19.30 13.50 -2.72
C ALA A 164 18.65 12.16 -3.05
N LEU A 165 18.58 11.79 -4.34
CA LEU A 165 18.01 10.50 -4.77
C LEU A 165 18.80 9.30 -4.21
N ARG A 166 20.15 9.38 -4.13
CA ARG A 166 20.97 8.30 -3.55
C ARG A 166 20.68 8.08 -2.06
N LEU A 167 20.23 9.10 -1.31
CA LEU A 167 19.84 8.93 0.09
C LEU A 167 18.61 8.03 0.26
N LEU A 168 17.76 7.91 -0.75
CA LEU A 168 16.64 6.97 -0.73
C LEU A 168 17.10 5.52 -0.66
N ALA A 169 18.36 5.22 -0.99
CA ALA A 169 18.97 3.90 -0.78
C ALA A 169 19.04 3.50 0.70
N LEU A 170 18.90 4.45 1.64
CA LEU A 170 18.78 4.15 3.07
C LEU A 170 17.55 3.27 3.37
N ALA A 171 16.48 3.40 2.58
CA ALA A 171 15.29 2.56 2.78
C ALA A 171 15.58 1.07 2.50
N PRO A 172 16.09 0.66 1.32
CA PRO A 172 16.45 -0.73 1.10
C PRO A 172 17.63 -1.21 1.97
N ILE A 173 18.56 -0.34 2.39
CA ILE A 173 19.59 -0.70 3.40
C ILE A 173 18.92 -1.04 4.73
N GLY A 174 17.98 -0.22 5.19
CA GLY A 174 17.21 -0.49 6.41
C GLY A 174 16.43 -1.81 6.32
N VAL A 175 15.77 -2.06 5.19
CA VAL A 175 15.09 -3.34 4.93
C VAL A 175 16.07 -4.52 4.96
N LEU A 176 17.25 -4.39 4.34
CA LEU A 176 18.29 -5.42 4.35
C LEU A 176 18.72 -5.77 5.77
N LEU A 177 19.05 -4.75 6.58
CA LEU A 177 19.47 -4.95 7.97
C LEU A 177 18.35 -5.57 8.82
N LEU A 178 17.13 -5.09 8.68
CA LEU A 178 15.98 -5.60 9.42
C LEU A 178 15.60 -7.02 8.98
N SER A 179 15.84 -7.38 7.70
CA SER A 179 15.55 -8.73 7.21
C SER A 179 16.37 -9.82 7.93
N LEU A 180 17.52 -9.45 8.47
CA LEU A 180 18.35 -10.37 9.28
C LEU A 180 17.71 -10.69 10.66
N MET A 181 16.79 -9.82 11.11
CA MET A 181 16.04 -9.99 12.37
C MET A 181 14.67 -10.63 12.15
N MET A 182 14.21 -10.74 10.90
CA MET A 182 12.90 -11.32 10.59
C MET A 182 12.89 -12.82 10.86
N PRO A 183 11.74 -13.36 11.32
CA PRO A 183 11.62 -14.80 11.50
C PRO A 183 11.73 -15.49 10.13
N ALA A 184 12.59 -16.51 10.05
CA ALA A 184 12.52 -17.46 8.95
C ALA A 184 11.13 -18.11 8.94
N ALA A 185 10.60 -18.47 7.77
CA ALA A 185 9.39 -19.27 7.68
C ALA A 185 9.60 -20.54 8.53
N ASP A 186 8.78 -20.70 9.58
CA ASP A 186 8.91 -21.84 10.47
C ASP A 186 8.44 -23.11 9.73
N PRO A 187 9.33 -24.09 9.47
CA PRO A 187 8.96 -25.33 8.79
C PRO A 187 7.89 -26.12 9.55
N ALA A 188 7.81 -25.99 10.88
CA ALA A 188 6.79 -26.63 11.70
C ALA A 188 5.42 -25.96 11.53
N GLN A 189 5.37 -24.65 11.28
CA GLN A 189 4.13 -23.96 10.91
C GLN A 189 3.67 -24.34 9.48
N SER A 190 4.57 -24.73 8.61
CA SER A 190 4.23 -25.23 7.28
C SER A 190 3.49 -26.58 7.33
N GLN A 191 3.87 -27.46 8.28
CA GLN A 191 3.25 -28.80 8.38
C GLN A 191 1.88 -28.80 9.07
N THR A 192 1.66 -27.92 10.06
CA THR A 192 0.32 -27.71 10.63
C THR A 192 -0.59 -26.89 9.71
N SER A 193 0.00 -26.16 8.78
CA SER A 193 -0.69 -25.31 7.80
C SER A 193 -1.42 -26.10 6.71
N ASP A 194 -0.97 -27.32 6.35
CA ASP A 194 -1.59 -28.07 5.25
C ASP A 194 -3.05 -28.48 5.52
N ALA A 195 -3.43 -28.67 6.78
CA ALA A 195 -4.80 -28.93 7.17
C ALA A 195 -5.62 -27.63 7.31
N ASP A 196 -5.01 -26.56 7.85
CA ASP A 196 -5.62 -25.22 7.96
C ASP A 196 -5.68 -24.49 6.61
N GLU A 197 -4.73 -24.71 5.71
CA GLU A 197 -4.80 -24.18 4.33
C GLU A 197 -5.96 -24.74 3.51
N ARG A 198 -6.46 -25.92 3.86
CA ARG A 198 -7.63 -26.56 3.20
C ARG A 198 -8.97 -26.07 3.74
N ALA A 199 -8.99 -25.35 4.86
CA ALA A 199 -10.23 -24.76 5.33
C ALA A 199 -10.67 -23.64 4.37
N PRO A 200 -11.93 -23.68 3.86
CA PRO A 200 -12.39 -22.69 2.90
C PRO A 200 -12.41 -21.30 3.55
N THR A 201 -11.73 -20.36 2.91
CA THR A 201 -11.73 -18.96 3.35
C THR A 201 -13.16 -18.41 3.31
N PRO A 202 -13.67 -17.81 4.41
CA PRO A 202 -15.04 -17.32 4.48
C PRO A 202 -15.34 -16.29 3.38
N PRO A 203 -16.54 -16.29 2.78
CA PRO A 203 -16.94 -15.30 1.75
C PRO A 203 -16.77 -13.85 2.22
N ARG A 204 -16.96 -13.61 3.51
CA ARG A 204 -16.72 -12.29 4.13
C ARG A 204 -15.29 -11.81 3.97
N ALA A 205 -14.31 -12.70 4.10
CA ALA A 205 -12.90 -12.34 3.94
C ALA A 205 -12.59 -11.91 2.48
N TRP A 206 -13.14 -12.61 1.51
CA TRP A 206 -13.03 -12.26 0.09
C TRP A 206 -13.73 -10.94 -0.23
N ALA A 207 -14.93 -10.71 0.30
CA ALA A 207 -15.63 -9.44 0.11
C ALA A 207 -14.84 -8.25 0.69
N LEU A 208 -14.21 -8.42 1.85
CA LEU A 208 -13.32 -7.41 2.43
C LEU A 208 -12.06 -7.19 1.60
N ALA A 209 -11.48 -8.24 1.02
CA ALA A 209 -10.32 -8.13 0.13
C ALA A 209 -10.68 -7.40 -1.18
N VAL A 210 -11.86 -7.66 -1.75
CA VAL A 210 -12.37 -6.92 -2.92
C VAL A 210 -12.61 -5.46 -2.58
N ALA A 211 -13.23 -5.16 -1.44
CA ALA A 211 -13.40 -3.79 -0.97
C ALA A 211 -12.05 -3.08 -0.83
N LEU A 212 -11.08 -3.73 -0.17
CA LEU A 212 -9.72 -3.21 -0.03
C LEU A 212 -9.10 -2.87 -1.39
N PHE A 213 -9.15 -3.80 -2.35
CA PHE A 213 -8.63 -3.58 -3.70
C PHE A 213 -9.28 -2.36 -4.37
N CYS A 214 -10.59 -2.28 -4.37
CA CYS A 214 -11.34 -1.19 -5.00
C CYS A 214 -11.01 0.18 -4.37
N PHE A 215 -10.94 0.25 -3.04
CA PHE A 215 -10.62 1.49 -2.34
C PHE A 215 -9.16 1.92 -2.56
N ILE A 216 -8.20 0.98 -2.57
CA ILE A 216 -6.79 1.30 -2.86
C ILE A 216 -6.65 1.75 -4.32
N ALA A 217 -7.30 1.06 -5.26
CA ALA A 217 -7.27 1.46 -6.67
C ALA A 217 -7.81 2.87 -6.86
N ALA A 218 -8.96 3.21 -6.25
CA ALA A 218 -9.50 4.57 -6.28
C ALA A 218 -8.55 5.59 -5.63
N THR A 219 -7.98 5.24 -4.46
CA THR A 219 -7.00 6.11 -3.78
C THR A 219 -5.81 6.42 -4.67
N MET A 220 -5.19 5.39 -5.24
CA MET A 220 -3.99 5.56 -6.05
C MET A 220 -4.28 6.21 -7.40
N MET A 221 -5.46 5.99 -7.96
CA MET A 221 -5.93 6.73 -9.15
C MET A 221 -5.97 8.23 -8.83
N ILE A 222 -6.66 8.64 -7.76
CA ILE A 222 -6.81 10.05 -7.40
C ILE A 222 -5.47 10.65 -6.97
N TRP A 223 -4.67 9.92 -6.16
CA TRP A 223 -3.37 10.38 -5.68
C TRP A 223 -2.38 10.67 -6.81
N SER A 224 -2.28 9.75 -7.78
CA SER A 224 -1.34 9.90 -8.91
C SER A 224 -1.64 11.11 -9.80
N PHE A 225 -2.90 11.53 -9.86
CA PHE A 225 -3.30 12.68 -10.68
C PHE A 225 -3.53 13.96 -9.88
N SER A 226 -3.47 13.92 -8.54
CA SER A 226 -3.74 15.09 -7.69
C SER A 226 -2.77 16.25 -7.95
N GLY A 227 -1.49 15.97 -8.20
CA GLY A 227 -0.50 16.98 -8.57
C GLY A 227 -0.83 17.64 -9.92
N ALA A 228 -1.13 16.84 -10.95
CA ALA A 228 -1.51 17.35 -12.27
C ALA A 228 -2.80 18.20 -12.21
N LEU A 229 -3.78 17.76 -11.42
CA LEU A 229 -5.00 18.55 -11.18
C LEU A 229 -4.70 19.88 -10.49
N ALA A 230 -3.79 19.92 -9.53
CA ALA A 230 -3.37 21.13 -8.85
C ALA A 230 -2.67 22.10 -9.81
N LEU A 231 -1.72 21.62 -10.59
CA LEU A 231 -1.03 22.43 -11.61
C LEU A 231 -1.98 22.97 -12.66
N ALA A 232 -2.91 22.14 -13.15
CA ALA A 232 -3.96 22.59 -14.08
C ALA A 232 -4.88 23.65 -13.47
N ALA A 233 -5.05 23.67 -12.14
CA ALA A 233 -5.76 24.71 -11.41
C ALA A 233 -4.89 25.94 -11.07
N GLY A 234 -3.62 25.98 -11.52
CA GLY A 234 -2.69 27.10 -11.27
C GLY A 234 -2.22 27.15 -9.81
N ILE A 235 -2.15 26.03 -9.14
CA ILE A 235 -1.61 25.89 -7.78
C ILE A 235 -0.12 25.63 -7.88
N ASP A 236 0.68 26.39 -7.12
CA ASP A 236 2.14 26.30 -7.14
C ASP A 236 2.67 24.97 -6.59
N ASP A 237 3.82 24.52 -7.11
CA ASP A 237 4.49 23.28 -6.67
C ASP A 237 4.80 23.27 -5.17
N SER A 238 5.15 24.41 -4.58
CA SER A 238 5.40 24.55 -3.16
C SER A 238 4.18 24.19 -2.32
N VAL A 239 2.99 24.61 -2.76
CA VAL A 239 1.71 24.28 -2.09
C VAL A 239 1.40 22.79 -2.22
N ILE A 240 1.76 22.16 -3.34
CA ILE A 240 1.59 20.70 -3.51
C ILE A 240 2.46 19.97 -2.49
N GLY A 241 3.71 20.35 -2.31
CA GLY A 241 4.62 19.80 -1.30
C GLY A 241 4.08 19.97 0.13
N GLU A 242 3.60 21.17 0.48
CA GLU A 242 2.97 21.46 1.78
C GLU A 242 1.72 20.59 2.01
N ALA A 243 0.86 20.45 1.00
CA ALA A 243 -0.35 19.64 1.08
C ALA A 243 -0.02 18.16 1.34
N VAL A 244 1.01 17.62 0.67
CA VAL A 244 1.49 16.25 0.89
C VAL A 244 2.04 16.07 2.31
N ALA A 245 2.86 17.01 2.81
CA ALA A 245 3.40 16.94 4.16
C ALA A 245 2.30 17.02 5.23
N ILE A 246 1.39 17.99 5.13
CA ILE A 246 0.25 18.15 6.05
C ILE A 246 -0.67 16.93 5.98
N GLY A 247 -0.98 16.45 4.77
CA GLY A 247 -1.79 15.26 4.56
C GLY A 247 -1.18 14.01 5.22
N SER A 248 0.13 13.83 5.10
CA SER A 248 0.84 12.72 5.75
C SER A 248 0.78 12.77 7.27
N VAL A 249 0.89 13.97 7.86
CA VAL A 249 0.70 14.14 9.32
C VAL A 249 -0.74 13.82 9.73
N ILE A 250 -1.74 14.29 8.98
CA ILE A 250 -3.15 13.97 9.23
C ILE A 250 -3.40 12.46 9.10
N GLY A 251 -2.82 11.81 8.10
CA GLY A 251 -2.84 10.37 7.94
C GLY A 251 -2.21 9.64 9.12
N ALA A 252 -1.07 10.10 9.62
CA ALA A 252 -0.41 9.54 10.80
C ALA A 252 -1.29 9.65 12.06
N LEU A 253 -1.94 10.78 12.28
CA LEU A 253 -2.91 10.95 13.38
C LEU A 253 -4.12 10.02 13.21
N THR A 254 -4.59 9.82 11.97
CA THR A 254 -5.65 8.86 11.66
C THR A 254 -5.20 7.43 11.97
N ALA A 255 -3.95 7.06 11.64
CA ALA A 255 -3.41 5.75 11.97
C ALA A 255 -3.37 5.51 13.49
N ILE A 256 -2.95 6.52 14.28
CA ILE A 256 -2.97 6.45 15.76
C ILE A 256 -4.40 6.22 16.28
N ALA A 257 -5.37 6.97 15.75
CA ALA A 257 -6.76 6.83 16.17
C ALA A 257 -7.32 5.41 15.87
N LEU A 258 -6.87 4.80 14.77
CA LEU A 258 -7.31 3.48 14.33
C LEU A 258 -6.55 2.30 14.97
N MET A 259 -5.48 2.54 15.72
CA MET A 259 -4.80 1.50 16.52
C MET A 259 -5.73 0.84 17.55
N ARG A 260 -6.77 1.54 17.94
CA ARG A 260 -7.85 0.97 18.77
C ARG A 260 -8.72 0.10 17.88
N GLU A 261 -8.74 -1.21 18.16
CA GLU A 261 -9.49 -2.19 17.34
C GLU A 261 -11.02 -2.02 17.42
N GLN A 262 -11.51 -1.23 18.39
CA GLN A 262 -12.94 -0.99 18.58
C GLN A 262 -13.48 -0.03 17.52
N SER A 263 -14.43 -0.50 16.72
CA SER A 263 -15.13 0.31 15.74
C SER A 263 -16.43 0.84 16.30
N ILE A 264 -16.53 2.15 16.41
CA ILE A 264 -17.78 2.84 16.78
C ILE A 264 -18.71 2.94 15.55
N VAL A 265 -18.13 2.98 14.35
CA VAL A 265 -18.84 3.19 13.08
C VAL A 265 -19.09 1.86 12.37
N PRO A 266 -20.32 1.55 11.93
CA PRO A 266 -20.63 0.36 11.14
C PRO A 266 -19.79 0.32 9.84
N LEU A 267 -19.43 -0.90 9.42
CA LEU A 267 -18.55 -1.12 8.28
C LEU A 267 -19.00 -0.43 6.97
N PRO A 268 -20.28 -0.51 6.54
CA PRO A 268 -20.74 0.21 5.35
C PRO A 268 -20.64 1.74 5.46
N MET A 269 -20.92 2.28 6.65
CA MET A 269 -20.80 3.72 6.90
C MET A 269 -19.33 4.16 6.85
N THR A 270 -18.42 3.34 7.39
CA THR A 270 -16.97 3.58 7.25
C THR A 270 -16.59 3.67 5.78
N GLY A 271 -17.08 2.74 4.93
CA GLY A 271 -16.84 2.78 3.50
C GLY A 271 -17.33 4.08 2.85
N LEU A 272 -18.55 4.51 3.13
CA LEU A 272 -19.11 5.75 2.59
C LEU A 272 -18.30 6.98 3.03
N LEU A 273 -17.96 7.09 4.32
CA LEU A 273 -17.14 8.20 4.82
C LEU A 273 -15.76 8.23 4.16
N CYS A 274 -15.12 7.08 4.02
CA CYS A 274 -13.85 6.98 3.29
C CYS A 274 -14.00 7.39 1.82
N ALA A 275 -15.06 6.96 1.14
CA ALA A 275 -15.32 7.32 -0.26
C ALA A 275 -15.46 8.85 -0.43
N PHE A 276 -16.20 9.53 0.47
CA PHE A 276 -16.29 10.99 0.46
C PHE A 276 -14.91 11.65 0.66
N CYS A 277 -14.13 11.16 1.60
CA CYS A 277 -12.80 11.70 1.84
C CYS A 277 -11.87 11.51 0.63
N LEU A 278 -11.95 10.35 -0.03
CA LEU A 278 -11.12 10.03 -1.20
C LEU A 278 -11.48 10.90 -2.42
N LEU A 279 -12.76 11.24 -2.61
CA LEU A 279 -13.21 12.09 -3.72
C LEU A 279 -12.89 13.58 -3.51
N ALA A 280 -12.45 13.99 -2.33
CA ALA A 280 -12.20 15.40 -2.02
C ALA A 280 -11.25 16.11 -3.00
N PRO A 281 -10.11 15.52 -3.47
CA PRO A 281 -9.24 16.20 -4.44
C PRO A 281 -9.94 16.49 -5.77
N LEU A 282 -10.79 15.60 -6.25
CA LEU A 282 -11.55 15.80 -7.48
C LEU A 282 -12.62 16.90 -7.33
N ALA A 283 -13.17 17.05 -6.13
CA ALA A 283 -14.27 17.99 -5.87
C ALA A 283 -13.80 19.39 -5.46
N LEU A 284 -12.67 19.48 -4.72
CA LEU A 284 -12.23 20.70 -4.05
C LEU A 284 -11.04 21.40 -4.73
N THR A 285 -10.32 20.74 -5.65
CA THR A 285 -9.24 21.38 -6.41
C THR A 285 -9.83 22.39 -7.40
N ARG A 286 -9.60 23.66 -7.14
CA ARG A 286 -10.16 24.78 -7.95
C ARG A 286 -9.12 25.87 -8.14
N PRO A 287 -9.19 26.63 -9.27
CA PRO A 287 -8.33 27.77 -9.50
C PRO A 287 -8.40 28.81 -8.37
N GLY A 288 -7.24 29.29 -7.93
CA GLY A 288 -7.13 30.32 -6.90
C GLY A 288 -7.50 29.89 -5.48
N ALA A 289 -7.63 28.57 -5.21
CA ALA A 289 -8.03 28.06 -3.90
C ALA A 289 -7.02 27.04 -3.31
N PRO A 290 -5.76 27.43 -3.04
CA PRO A 290 -4.72 26.53 -2.53
C PRO A 290 -5.11 25.88 -1.20
N THR A 291 -5.78 26.60 -0.32
CA THR A 291 -6.26 26.09 0.98
C THR A 291 -7.25 24.93 0.84
N LEU A 292 -8.14 25.00 -0.17
CA LEU A 292 -9.08 23.89 -0.45
C LEU A 292 -8.34 22.66 -0.95
N PHE A 293 -7.27 22.82 -1.74
CA PHE A 293 -6.43 21.71 -2.17
C PHE A 293 -5.72 21.05 -0.98
N ILE A 294 -5.13 21.83 -0.06
CA ILE A 294 -4.50 21.31 1.15
C ILE A 294 -5.52 20.52 1.98
N LEU A 295 -6.72 21.07 2.18
CA LEU A 295 -7.82 20.38 2.86
C LEU A 295 -8.19 19.07 2.16
N ALA A 296 -8.29 19.09 0.83
CA ALA A 296 -8.65 17.93 0.02
C ALA A 296 -7.61 16.80 0.17
N ILE A 297 -6.32 17.13 0.14
CA ILE A 297 -5.24 16.15 0.37
C ILE A 297 -5.26 15.63 1.81
N GLY A 298 -5.57 16.47 2.79
CA GLY A 298 -5.79 16.03 4.18
C GLY A 298 -6.95 15.02 4.30
N LEU A 299 -8.09 15.29 3.68
CA LEU A 299 -9.22 14.38 3.64
C LEU A 299 -8.88 13.07 2.93
N LEU A 300 -8.20 13.14 1.78
CA LEU A 300 -7.73 11.96 1.06
C LEU A 300 -6.86 11.08 1.97
N ASN A 301 -5.94 11.66 2.74
CA ASN A 301 -5.11 10.91 3.66
C ASN A 301 -5.90 10.29 4.82
N ILE A 302 -6.96 10.93 5.32
CA ILE A 302 -7.88 10.31 6.28
C ILE A 302 -8.56 9.09 5.65
N GLY A 303 -9.18 9.26 4.48
CA GLY A 303 -9.91 8.21 3.80
C GLY A 303 -9.03 7.02 3.41
N SER A 304 -7.86 7.27 2.83
CA SER A 304 -6.92 6.23 2.40
C SER A 304 -6.35 5.46 3.60
N THR A 305 -5.87 6.16 4.62
CA THR A 305 -5.31 5.54 5.83
C THR A 305 -6.37 4.70 6.55
N ALA A 306 -7.59 5.24 6.70
CA ALA A 306 -8.68 4.50 7.32
C ALA A 306 -9.06 3.25 6.52
N THR A 307 -9.16 3.36 5.21
CA THR A 307 -9.45 2.24 4.31
C THR A 307 -8.43 1.13 4.44
N ILE A 308 -7.15 1.48 4.28
CA ILE A 308 -6.07 0.50 4.26
C ILE A 308 -5.99 -0.22 5.62
N ILE A 309 -5.97 0.52 6.71
CA ILE A 309 -5.85 -0.07 8.05
C ILE A 309 -7.06 -0.96 8.39
N ARG A 310 -8.28 -0.42 8.22
CA ARG A 310 -9.50 -1.13 8.62
C ARG A 310 -9.79 -2.34 7.73
N PHE A 311 -9.74 -2.16 6.42
CA PHE A 311 -10.16 -3.22 5.51
C PHE A 311 -9.10 -4.31 5.39
N SER A 312 -7.79 -3.96 5.39
CA SER A 312 -6.73 -4.97 5.47
C SER A 312 -6.76 -5.75 6.78
N GLY A 313 -6.92 -5.03 7.90
CA GLY A 313 -7.01 -5.65 9.22
C GLY A 313 -8.20 -6.61 9.33
N LEU A 314 -9.39 -6.15 8.92
CA LEU A 314 -10.62 -6.96 8.96
C LEU A 314 -10.57 -8.14 7.96
N ALA A 315 -10.03 -7.94 6.75
CA ALA A 315 -9.86 -9.01 5.77
C ALA A 315 -8.93 -10.11 6.33
N THR A 316 -7.79 -9.69 6.87
CA THR A 316 -6.82 -10.60 7.47
C THR A 316 -7.41 -11.37 8.66
N ALA A 317 -8.11 -10.69 9.56
CA ALA A 317 -8.78 -11.32 10.69
C ALA A 317 -9.89 -12.30 10.25
N ALA A 318 -10.68 -11.91 9.24
CA ALA A 318 -11.73 -12.76 8.69
C ALA A 318 -11.20 -14.00 7.95
N GLY A 319 -9.93 -13.99 7.53
CA GLY A 319 -9.25 -15.12 6.88
C GLY A 319 -8.91 -16.29 7.80
N GLY A 320 -9.32 -16.25 9.07
CA GLY A 320 -9.22 -17.40 9.99
C GLY A 320 -7.79 -17.77 10.38
N GLY A 321 -6.84 -16.84 10.32
CA GLY A 321 -5.44 -17.10 10.69
C GLY A 321 -4.58 -17.70 9.56
N SER A 322 -5.14 -18.03 8.39
CA SER A 322 -4.42 -18.60 7.25
C SER A 322 -3.22 -17.73 6.83
N PRO A 323 -1.99 -18.26 6.85
CA PRO A 323 -0.79 -17.55 6.39
C PRO A 323 -0.87 -17.18 4.90
N LEU A 324 -1.46 -18.04 4.08
CA LEU A 324 -1.67 -17.81 2.65
C LEU A 324 -2.59 -16.61 2.43
N PHE A 325 -3.70 -16.53 3.17
CA PHE A 325 -4.64 -15.43 3.04
C PHE A 325 -4.07 -14.11 3.58
N ARG A 326 -3.26 -14.12 4.65
CA ARG A 326 -2.53 -12.93 5.10
C ARG A 326 -1.58 -12.37 4.03
N ARG A 327 -0.81 -13.25 3.39
CA ARG A 327 0.05 -12.88 2.24
C ARG A 327 -0.78 -12.35 1.08
N PHE A 328 -1.94 -12.96 0.83
CA PHE A 328 -2.87 -12.50 -0.20
C PHE A 328 -3.39 -11.09 0.09
N VAL A 329 -3.81 -10.77 1.32
CA VAL A 329 -4.27 -9.40 1.67
C VAL A 329 -3.16 -8.36 1.48
N ALA A 330 -1.91 -8.68 1.85
CA ALA A 330 -0.77 -7.81 1.58
C ALA A 330 -0.51 -7.66 0.06
N CYS A 331 -0.68 -8.73 -0.71
CA CYS A 331 -0.61 -8.71 -2.18
C CYS A 331 -1.71 -7.85 -2.81
N VAL A 332 -2.96 -7.93 -2.30
CA VAL A 332 -4.09 -7.11 -2.75
C VAL A 332 -3.78 -5.62 -2.61
N HIS A 333 -3.08 -5.22 -1.56
CA HIS A 333 -2.61 -3.85 -1.39
C HIS A 333 -1.74 -3.40 -2.57
N SER A 334 -0.69 -4.16 -2.90
CA SER A 334 0.20 -3.84 -4.01
C SER A 334 -0.50 -3.90 -5.38
N LEU A 335 -1.45 -4.82 -5.56
CA LEU A 335 -2.25 -4.91 -6.79
C LEU A 335 -3.15 -3.67 -6.97
N GLY A 336 -3.78 -3.18 -5.89
CA GLY A 336 -4.57 -1.95 -5.93
C GLY A 336 -3.74 -0.73 -6.28
N MET A 337 -2.49 -0.69 -5.78
CA MET A 337 -1.56 0.41 -6.03
C MET A 337 -1.19 0.57 -7.51
N ILE A 338 -1.03 -0.51 -8.27
CA ILE A 338 -0.79 -0.43 -9.72
C ILE A 338 -2.09 -0.26 -10.51
N ALA A 339 -3.18 -0.92 -10.10
CA ALA A 339 -4.44 -0.89 -10.84
C ALA A 339 -5.01 0.54 -10.95
N GLY A 340 -4.89 1.34 -9.89
CA GLY A 340 -5.38 2.72 -9.85
C GLY A 340 -4.76 3.63 -10.91
N PRO A 341 -3.44 3.86 -10.87
CA PRO A 341 -2.76 4.73 -11.84
C PRO A 341 -2.93 4.25 -13.28
N VAL A 342 -2.82 2.93 -13.54
CA VAL A 342 -2.99 2.37 -14.89
C VAL A 342 -4.39 2.60 -15.41
N ALA A 343 -5.43 2.29 -14.61
CA ALA A 343 -6.80 2.54 -15.00
C ALA A 343 -7.06 4.05 -15.17
N GLY A 344 -6.49 4.87 -14.28
CA GLY A 344 -6.59 6.33 -14.34
C GLY A 344 -6.00 6.90 -15.63
N SER A 345 -4.81 6.44 -16.04
CA SER A 345 -4.19 6.87 -17.31
C SER A 345 -5.06 6.48 -18.49
N LEU A 346 -5.48 5.21 -18.60
CA LEU A 346 -6.32 4.74 -19.71
C LEU A 346 -7.66 5.48 -19.79
N LEU A 347 -8.29 5.76 -18.65
CA LEU A 347 -9.56 6.49 -18.62
C LEU A 347 -9.36 7.97 -18.91
N SER A 348 -8.28 8.58 -18.43
CA SER A 348 -7.94 9.98 -18.71
C SER A 348 -7.61 10.19 -20.19
N ASP A 349 -6.89 9.26 -20.82
CA ASP A 349 -6.58 9.31 -22.24
C ASP A 349 -7.86 9.17 -23.11
N ALA A 350 -8.80 8.32 -22.69
CA ALA A 350 -10.02 8.06 -23.43
C ALA A 350 -11.11 9.14 -23.24
N LEU A 351 -11.26 9.66 -22.01
CA LEU A 351 -12.42 10.49 -21.58
C LEU A 351 -12.00 11.80 -20.90
N GLY A 352 -10.70 12.10 -20.87
CA GLY A 352 -10.19 13.28 -20.16
C GLY A 352 -10.39 13.19 -18.65
N GLN A 353 -10.46 14.34 -17.98
CA GLN A 353 -10.65 14.43 -16.53
C GLN A 353 -11.93 13.70 -16.04
N GLN A 354 -12.99 13.66 -16.86
CA GLN A 354 -14.23 12.96 -16.54
C GLN A 354 -13.97 11.46 -16.34
N GLY A 355 -13.07 10.87 -17.14
CA GLY A 355 -12.69 9.46 -16.99
C GLY A 355 -12.10 9.12 -15.62
N LEU A 356 -11.32 10.04 -15.03
CA LEU A 356 -10.79 9.84 -13.67
C LEU A 356 -11.92 9.84 -12.63
N VAL A 357 -12.88 10.76 -12.77
CA VAL A 357 -14.04 10.86 -11.86
C VAL A 357 -14.88 9.59 -11.96
N ASP A 358 -15.22 9.16 -13.17
CA ASP A 358 -16.05 7.98 -13.41
C ASP A 358 -15.36 6.70 -12.92
N GLY A 359 -14.07 6.54 -13.21
CA GLY A 359 -13.27 5.41 -12.74
C GLY A 359 -13.21 5.34 -11.22
N ALA A 360 -12.97 6.46 -10.56
CA ALA A 360 -12.95 6.52 -9.09
C ALA A 360 -14.32 6.19 -8.50
N LEU A 361 -15.41 6.72 -9.06
CA LEU A 361 -16.78 6.43 -8.62
C LEU A 361 -17.14 4.96 -8.80
N VAL A 362 -16.78 4.34 -9.93
CA VAL A 362 -17.02 2.91 -10.18
C VAL A 362 -16.26 2.06 -9.15
N ALA A 363 -14.98 2.34 -8.93
CA ALA A 363 -14.17 1.61 -7.95
C ALA A 363 -14.74 1.76 -6.53
N LEU A 364 -15.05 2.98 -6.09
CA LEU A 364 -15.60 3.24 -4.75
C LEU A 364 -16.98 2.62 -4.56
N THR A 365 -17.84 2.67 -5.60
CA THR A 365 -19.16 2.02 -5.56
C THR A 365 -19.01 0.50 -5.44
N GLY A 366 -18.13 -0.12 -6.23
CA GLY A 366 -17.82 -1.54 -6.12
C GLY A 366 -17.28 -1.91 -4.75
N GLY A 367 -16.40 -1.09 -4.19
CA GLY A 367 -15.87 -1.27 -2.85
C GLY A 367 -16.96 -1.15 -1.75
N CYS A 368 -17.82 -0.16 -1.82
CA CYS A 368 -18.95 0.00 -0.90
C CYS A 368 -19.93 -1.18 -0.99
N PHE A 369 -20.22 -1.64 -2.21
CA PHE A 369 -21.05 -2.83 -2.40
C PHE A 369 -20.42 -4.08 -1.76
N ALA A 370 -19.13 -4.29 -1.96
CA ALA A 370 -18.40 -5.38 -1.31
C ALA A 370 -18.45 -5.30 0.22
N LEU A 371 -18.41 -4.09 0.80
CA LEU A 371 -18.58 -3.90 2.25
C LEU A 371 -19.99 -4.22 2.74
N LEU A 372 -21.02 -3.93 1.93
CA LEU A 372 -22.41 -4.36 2.24
C LEU A 372 -22.51 -5.88 2.27
N VAL A 373 -21.92 -6.56 1.28
CA VAL A 373 -21.85 -8.03 1.26
C VAL A 373 -21.11 -8.58 2.47
N ALA A 374 -19.98 -7.95 2.86
CA ALA A 374 -19.21 -8.35 4.03
C ALA A 374 -19.95 -8.14 5.35
N ALA A 375 -20.85 -7.16 5.42
CA ALA A 375 -21.64 -6.83 6.60
C ALA A 375 -22.96 -7.64 6.69
N ALA A 376 -23.38 -8.31 5.60
CA ALA A 376 -24.61 -9.08 5.57
C ALA A 376 -24.59 -10.22 6.62
N PRO A 377 -25.67 -10.42 7.38
CA PRO A 377 -25.76 -11.49 8.34
C PRO A 377 -25.73 -12.86 7.65
N ASP A 378 -25.16 -13.87 8.29
CA ASP A 378 -24.98 -15.23 7.72
C ASP A 378 -26.28 -15.88 7.24
N ARG A 379 -27.43 -15.45 7.76
CA ARG A 379 -28.76 -15.94 7.36
C ARG A 379 -29.19 -15.54 5.93
N LEU A 380 -28.58 -14.53 5.34
CA LEU A 380 -28.82 -14.12 3.94
C LEU A 380 -27.87 -14.83 2.96
N ARG A 381 -26.94 -15.61 3.46
CA ARG A 381 -26.09 -16.45 2.62
C ARG A 381 -26.93 -17.65 2.17
N LEU A 382 -27.06 -17.83 0.87
CA LEU A 382 -27.75 -18.98 0.29
C LEU A 382 -27.35 -20.26 1.03
N PRO A 383 -28.31 -21.11 1.44
CA PRO A 383 -27.99 -22.38 2.09
C PRO A 383 -27.02 -23.14 1.17
N ARG A 384 -25.94 -23.63 1.75
CA ARG A 384 -25.03 -24.55 1.05
C ARG A 384 -25.92 -25.68 0.53
N ILE A 385 -25.97 -25.86 -0.78
CA ILE A 385 -26.61 -27.03 -1.38
C ILE A 385 -25.69 -28.21 -1.03
N GLU A 386 -25.84 -28.74 0.17
CA GLU A 386 -25.29 -30.03 0.57
C GLU A 386 -26.11 -31.09 -0.18
N GLY A 387 -25.57 -31.61 -1.28
CA GLY A 387 -26.27 -32.65 -2.00
C GLY A 387 -25.84 -32.94 -3.43
N VAL A 388 -24.85 -32.22 -3.97
CA VAL A 388 -24.41 -32.46 -5.37
C VAL A 388 -23.31 -33.54 -5.48
N HIS A 389 -22.73 -34.01 -4.36
CA HIS A 389 -21.65 -35.00 -4.39
C HIS A 389 -22.13 -36.47 -4.32
N GLU A 390 -23.41 -36.75 -4.14
CA GLU A 390 -23.94 -38.14 -4.08
C GLU A 390 -24.56 -38.67 -5.40
N ILE A 391 -24.53 -37.90 -6.49
CA ILE A 391 -25.13 -38.33 -7.77
C ILE A 391 -24.08 -38.75 -8.81
N ILE A 392 -22.76 -38.64 -8.50
CA ILE A 392 -21.70 -39.12 -9.40
C ILE A 392 -20.71 -39.99 -8.59
N ALA A 393 -21.22 -41.09 -8.04
CA ALA A 393 -20.42 -42.23 -7.58
C ALA A 393 -20.98 -43.48 -8.22
#